data_104b59a69621fa30818e8b839650f3b7
#
_entry.id   104b59a69621fa30818e8b839650f3b7
#
_cell.length_a   1.000
_cell.length_b   1.000
_cell.length_c   1.000
_cell.angle_alpha   90.00
_cell.angle_beta   90.00
_cell.angle_gamma   90.00
#
_symmetry.space_group_name_H-M   'P 1'
#
loop_
_entity.id
_entity.type
_entity.pdbx_description
1 polymer ?
#
loop_
_entity_poly.entity_id
_entity_poly.type
_entity_poly.pdbx_seq_one_letter_code
_entity_poly.pdbx_strand_id
1 'polypeptide(L)'
;MKNLKNICLVCLLTLLVICAHAQENKPVLAALISDNKAKPPLVAPATEVAFETVTLDANTTAEEEEGEEPTFQLSGSIDTYFHTSFKTQNATGDGYAPSTSFSDLKGFSLGMINLIASYSGEKAGFVGDLVVGPRGKAAVFGSASGQSIINQAYAFYKFSDKVTFNLGQFNTFVGYEVISPVNNFNYSTSYLFSWGPFNHTGARLDFAFDNGMVAKLAIMNPTDLVEFNPVDTYTLGAQIGRTSDAGGIWLNFVYGDQDGTLGDAAGPLDTSAGALFQTDLTLGFNLSEKFYLGFNSSMQSVATGEEVDVNDNVVKSGGDPTSFMGVAIYPRLTLSEKLALGLRGEYFSIKNGHLSIIGLDENGDGSVVEFTLSANYKAGPLTFIPEVRVDKSTENSFYKGTEAKDMMATFNLAAVYKF
;
A
#
# COMPACT_ATOMS: atom_id res chain seq x y z
N MET A 1 28.31 -1.73 3.14
CA MET A 1 28.28 -1.49 1.67
C MET A 1 28.57 -2.70 0.78
N LYS A 2 29.49 -3.62 1.11
CA LYS A 2 29.77 -4.81 0.26
C LYS A 2 28.59 -5.82 0.22
N ASN A 3 27.89 -6.03 1.33
CA ASN A 3 26.80 -7.02 1.41
C ASN A 3 25.51 -6.55 0.72
N LEU A 4 25.22 -5.25 0.71
CA LEU A 4 24.02 -4.69 0.08
C LEU A 4 24.07 -4.81 -1.45
N LYS A 5 25.25 -4.59 -2.06
CA LYS A 5 25.46 -4.79 -3.51
C LYS A 5 25.24 -6.25 -3.94
N ASN A 6 25.61 -7.21 -3.09
CA ASN A 6 25.43 -8.62 -3.39
C ASN A 6 23.97 -9.06 -3.28
N ILE A 7 23.19 -8.50 -2.34
CA ILE A 7 21.75 -8.79 -2.19
C ILE A 7 20.96 -8.23 -3.38
N CYS A 8 21.21 -6.96 -3.77
CA CYS A 8 20.58 -6.38 -4.95
C CYS A 8 20.95 -7.13 -6.24
N LEU A 9 22.19 -7.60 -6.36
CA LEU A 9 22.62 -8.36 -7.53
C LEU A 9 21.96 -9.75 -7.59
N VAL A 10 21.79 -10.42 -6.45
CA VAL A 10 21.08 -11.71 -6.36
C VAL A 10 19.59 -11.54 -6.69
N CYS A 11 18.93 -10.50 -6.18
CA CYS A 11 17.54 -10.22 -6.51
C CYS A 11 17.38 -9.89 -8.01
N LEU A 12 18.28 -9.13 -8.60
CA LEU A 12 18.26 -8.79 -10.03
C LEU A 12 18.53 -10.02 -10.92
N LEU A 13 19.47 -10.88 -10.52
CA LEU A 13 19.80 -12.13 -11.24
C LEU A 13 18.67 -13.14 -11.16
N THR A 14 18.02 -13.29 -9.99
CA THR A 14 16.84 -14.18 -9.85
C THR A 14 15.66 -13.68 -10.71
N LEU A 15 15.45 -12.37 -10.78
CA LEU A 15 14.42 -11.80 -11.64
C LEU A 15 14.70 -12.04 -13.14
N LEU A 16 15.94 -11.91 -13.56
CA LEU A 16 16.36 -12.17 -14.95
C LEU A 16 16.21 -13.66 -15.34
N VAL A 17 16.49 -14.57 -14.41
CA VAL A 17 16.31 -16.02 -14.63
C VAL A 17 14.81 -16.39 -14.74
N ILE A 18 13.95 -15.78 -13.91
CA ILE A 18 12.50 -16.00 -13.96
C ILE A 18 11.93 -15.45 -15.28
N CYS A 19 12.37 -14.26 -15.72
CA CYS A 19 11.96 -13.67 -17.01
C CYS A 19 12.45 -14.48 -18.21
N ALA A 20 13.65 -15.05 -18.16
CA ALA A 20 14.20 -15.90 -19.23
C ALA A 20 13.43 -17.23 -19.35
N HIS A 21 13.12 -17.89 -18.22
CA HIS A 21 12.32 -19.13 -18.20
C HIS A 21 10.87 -18.92 -18.67
N ALA A 22 10.28 -17.76 -18.40
CA ALA A 22 8.94 -17.42 -18.89
C ALA A 22 8.88 -17.24 -20.42
N GLN A 23 10.01 -16.91 -21.06
CA GLN A 23 10.11 -16.80 -22.53
C GLN A 23 10.24 -18.14 -23.25
N GLU A 24 10.86 -19.15 -22.62
CA GLU A 24 11.08 -20.45 -23.24
C GLU A 24 9.82 -21.36 -23.22
N ASN A 25 8.84 -21.11 -22.35
CA ASN A 25 7.65 -21.93 -22.17
C ASN A 25 6.37 -21.42 -22.86
N LYS A 26 6.49 -20.50 -23.83
CA LYS A 26 5.35 -19.95 -24.59
C LYS A 26 4.44 -20.98 -25.31
N PRO A 27 4.90 -22.10 -25.84
CA PRO A 27 4.00 -23.02 -26.54
C PRO A 27 3.10 -23.88 -25.64
N VAL A 28 3.49 -24.11 -24.38
CA VAL A 28 2.70 -24.93 -23.46
C VAL A 28 1.61 -24.11 -22.78
N LEU A 29 1.84 -22.83 -22.55
CA LEU A 29 0.85 -21.92 -21.94
C LEU A 29 -0.28 -21.54 -22.92
N ALA A 30 0.03 -21.42 -24.20
CA ALA A 30 -0.97 -21.10 -25.24
C ALA A 30 -1.97 -22.24 -25.53
N ALA A 31 -1.59 -23.48 -25.27
CA ALA A 31 -2.45 -24.66 -25.46
C ALA A 31 -3.45 -24.86 -24.31
N LEU A 32 -3.18 -24.28 -23.13
CA LEU A 32 -4.05 -24.38 -21.94
C LEU A 32 -5.08 -23.25 -21.85
N ILE A 33 -5.00 -22.23 -22.71
CA ILE A 33 -5.84 -21.01 -22.65
C ILE A 33 -7.04 -21.07 -23.61
N SER A 34 -7.19 -22.13 -24.44
CA SER A 34 -8.20 -22.15 -25.50
C SER A 34 -9.61 -22.57 -25.11
N ASP A 35 -9.89 -22.93 -23.86
CA ASP A 35 -11.24 -23.30 -23.42
C ASP A 35 -11.69 -22.59 -22.14
N ASN A 36 -12.37 -21.46 -22.34
CA ASN A 36 -13.71 -21.11 -21.85
C ASN A 36 -13.97 -20.47 -20.49
N LYS A 37 -14.59 -19.28 -20.59
CA LYS A 37 -15.67 -18.68 -19.77
C LYS A 37 -15.44 -18.42 -18.28
N ALA A 38 -15.53 -17.12 -17.97
CA ALA A 38 -15.47 -16.47 -16.68
C ALA A 38 -14.04 -16.32 -16.10
N LYS A 39 -13.36 -15.25 -16.52
CA LYS A 39 -12.10 -14.81 -15.89
C LYS A 39 -12.38 -14.48 -14.42
N PRO A 40 -11.62 -15.02 -13.45
CA PRO A 40 -11.61 -14.44 -12.10
C PRO A 40 -11.09 -13.00 -12.17
N PRO A 41 -11.59 -12.10 -11.33
CA PRO A 41 -11.14 -10.71 -11.35
C PRO A 41 -9.64 -10.65 -11.07
N LEU A 42 -8.91 -9.97 -11.94
CA LEU A 42 -7.51 -9.59 -11.72
C LEU A 42 -7.45 -8.71 -10.49
N VAL A 43 -6.79 -9.17 -9.43
CA VAL A 43 -6.38 -8.29 -8.35
C VAL A 43 -5.15 -7.54 -8.87
N ALA A 44 -5.38 -6.35 -9.41
CA ALA A 44 -4.29 -5.43 -9.69
C ALA A 44 -3.68 -4.99 -8.35
N PRO A 45 -2.35 -4.92 -8.22
CA PRO A 45 -1.74 -4.16 -7.13
C PRO A 45 -2.22 -2.72 -7.21
N ALA A 46 -2.21 -2.00 -6.12
CA ALA A 46 -2.84 -0.71 -5.75
C ALA A 46 -2.96 0.42 -6.81
N THR A 47 -3.08 0.15 -8.08
CA THR A 47 -3.05 1.17 -9.13
C THR A 47 -4.30 1.32 -9.97
N GLU A 48 -5.27 0.40 -9.89
CA GLU A 48 -6.58 0.65 -10.52
C GLU A 48 -7.65 -0.22 -9.87
N VAL A 49 -8.60 0.43 -9.22
CA VAL A 49 -9.85 -0.19 -8.81
C VAL A 49 -10.68 -0.40 -10.07
N ALA A 50 -10.70 -1.62 -10.61
CA ALA A 50 -11.69 -1.99 -11.61
C ALA A 50 -13.05 -2.08 -10.91
N PHE A 51 -13.88 -1.08 -11.13
CA PHE A 51 -15.23 -1.02 -10.60
C PHE A 51 -16.17 -1.94 -11.40
N GLU A 52 -16.86 -2.85 -10.72
CA GLU A 52 -18.10 -3.42 -11.28
C GLU A 52 -19.17 -2.33 -11.26
N THR A 53 -19.66 -1.98 -12.43
CA THR A 53 -20.62 -0.90 -12.69
C THR A 53 -22.01 -1.26 -12.15
N VAL A 54 -22.54 -0.42 -11.28
CA VAL A 54 -23.97 -0.27 -11.09
C VAL A 54 -24.42 0.93 -11.92
N THR A 55 -25.02 0.68 -13.08
CA THR A 55 -25.59 1.73 -13.93
C THR A 55 -26.90 2.21 -13.34
N LEU A 56 -26.97 3.48 -12.97
CA LEU A 56 -28.23 4.18 -12.78
C LEU A 56 -28.62 4.81 -14.13
N ASP A 57 -29.63 4.27 -14.79
CA ASP A 57 -30.19 4.85 -16.03
C ASP A 57 -30.73 6.26 -15.77
N ALA A 58 -30.01 7.24 -16.22
CA ALA A 58 -30.54 8.59 -16.40
C ALA A 58 -30.87 8.78 -17.89
N ASN A 59 -32.14 8.56 -18.24
CA ASN A 59 -32.68 8.87 -19.57
C ASN A 59 -32.55 10.37 -19.86
N THR A 60 -31.67 10.73 -20.77
CA THR A 60 -31.79 12.00 -21.53
C THR A 60 -31.26 11.77 -22.94
N THR A 61 -32.18 11.86 -23.88
CA THR A 61 -31.94 11.83 -25.33
C THR A 61 -31.19 13.08 -25.80
N ALA A 62 -30.04 12.91 -26.40
CA ALA A 62 -29.47 13.80 -27.41
C ALA A 62 -28.55 12.99 -28.32
N GLU A 63 -28.76 13.08 -29.61
CA GLU A 63 -28.06 12.34 -30.64
C GLU A 63 -26.66 12.90 -30.92
N GLU A 64 -25.74 11.95 -31.22
CA GLU A 64 -24.57 12.00 -32.10
C GLU A 64 -23.27 12.64 -31.63
N GLU A 65 -22.35 11.78 -31.25
CA GLU A 65 -21.01 11.48 -31.83
C GLU A 65 -20.47 10.27 -31.05
N GLU A 66 -19.82 9.30 -31.73
CA GLU A 66 -19.28 8.07 -31.11
C GLU A 66 -18.12 8.38 -30.14
N GLY A 67 -18.41 9.03 -29.01
CA GLY A 67 -17.57 9.13 -27.83
C GLY A 67 -18.13 8.22 -26.75
N GLU A 68 -17.30 7.64 -25.90
CA GLU A 68 -17.75 6.91 -24.72
C GLU A 68 -18.74 7.77 -23.94
N GLU A 69 -19.98 7.28 -23.71
CA GLU A 69 -20.97 8.03 -22.95
C GLU A 69 -20.45 8.35 -21.55
N PRO A 70 -20.73 9.55 -21.04
CA PRO A 70 -20.31 9.94 -19.69
C PRO A 70 -20.86 8.96 -18.66
N THR A 71 -20.00 8.38 -17.83
CA THR A 71 -20.38 7.38 -16.85
C THR A 71 -20.19 7.91 -15.43
N PHE A 72 -21.28 7.91 -14.64
CA PHE A 72 -21.23 8.13 -13.20
C PHE A 72 -21.31 6.78 -12.49
N GLN A 73 -20.42 6.55 -11.54
CA GLN A 73 -20.38 5.32 -10.74
C GLN A 73 -20.40 5.66 -9.27
N LEU A 74 -21.19 4.90 -8.51
CA LEU A 74 -21.22 4.94 -7.05
C LEU A 74 -20.96 3.53 -6.54
N SER A 75 -19.96 3.37 -5.70
CA SER A 75 -19.60 2.09 -5.09
C SER A 75 -19.17 2.31 -3.65
N GLY A 76 -19.04 1.25 -2.90
CA GLY A 76 -18.58 1.37 -1.53
C GLY A 76 -18.49 0.05 -0.81
N SER A 77 -18.10 0.16 0.47
CA SER A 77 -18.01 -0.99 1.36
C SER A 77 -18.28 -0.61 2.80
N ILE A 78 -18.64 -1.62 3.58
CA ILE A 78 -18.74 -1.56 5.03
C ILE A 78 -18.02 -2.77 5.58
N ASP A 79 -17.16 -2.56 6.58
CA ASP A 79 -16.51 -3.66 7.27
C ASP A 79 -16.60 -3.54 8.78
N THR A 80 -16.65 -4.70 9.42
CA THR A 80 -16.63 -4.86 10.89
C THR A 80 -15.86 -6.12 11.22
N TYR A 81 -15.32 -6.20 12.43
CA TYR A 81 -14.52 -7.35 12.81
C TYR A 81 -14.59 -7.66 14.31
N PHE A 82 -14.21 -8.88 14.67
CA PHE A 82 -13.83 -9.27 16.00
C PHE A 82 -12.33 -9.52 16.04
N HIS A 83 -11.64 -8.96 17.04
CA HIS A 83 -10.20 -9.12 17.22
C HIS A 83 -9.87 -9.57 18.65
N THR A 84 -8.90 -10.48 18.75
CA THR A 84 -8.32 -10.89 20.04
C THR A 84 -6.87 -11.34 19.87
N SER A 85 -6.05 -11.16 20.91
CA SER A 85 -4.70 -11.72 20.98
C SER A 85 -4.64 -12.93 21.90
N PHE A 86 -3.74 -13.86 21.61
CA PHE A 86 -3.48 -15.04 22.42
C PHE A 86 -2.34 -14.76 23.41
N LYS A 87 -2.66 -14.20 24.59
CA LYS A 87 -1.76 -14.00 25.73
C LYS A 87 -0.84 -12.78 25.71
N THR A 88 -0.61 -12.13 24.59
CA THR A 88 0.26 -10.95 24.48
C THR A 88 -0.49 -9.78 23.81
N GLN A 89 -0.02 -8.58 24.03
CA GLN A 89 -0.58 -7.33 23.48
C GLN A 89 0.56 -6.41 23.05
N ASN A 90 0.24 -5.32 22.34
CA ASN A 90 1.22 -4.30 21.96
C ASN A 90 1.85 -3.60 23.18
N ALA A 91 3.00 -2.98 22.97
CA ALA A 91 3.73 -2.23 23.99
C ALA A 91 2.90 -1.09 24.61
N THR A 92 2.08 -0.42 23.82
CA THR A 92 1.19 0.66 24.28
C THR A 92 0.03 0.18 25.16
N GLY A 93 -0.26 -1.12 25.16
CA GLY A 93 -1.34 -1.72 25.96
C GLY A 93 -2.75 -1.50 25.43
N ASP A 94 -2.95 -0.58 24.49
CA ASP A 94 -4.28 -0.18 24.02
C ASP A 94 -4.80 -1.04 22.85
N GLY A 95 -3.91 -1.71 22.15
CA GLY A 95 -4.23 -2.58 21.01
C GLY A 95 -3.91 -4.05 21.27
N TYR A 96 -4.52 -4.93 20.50
CA TYR A 96 -4.29 -6.37 20.48
C TYR A 96 -3.64 -6.85 19.19
N ALA A 97 -3.48 -5.95 18.22
CA ALA A 97 -2.76 -6.19 16.98
C ALA A 97 -1.26 -5.91 17.14
N PRO A 98 -0.41 -6.46 16.28
CA PRO A 98 0.94 -5.97 16.10
C PRO A 98 0.97 -4.47 15.77
N SER A 99 2.11 -3.81 15.89
CA SER A 99 2.27 -2.38 15.57
C SER A 99 2.14 -2.13 14.06
N THR A 100 0.96 -2.40 13.53
CA THR A 100 0.54 -2.18 12.13
C THR A 100 -0.75 -1.39 12.11
N SER A 101 -1.12 -0.89 10.91
CA SER A 101 -2.40 -0.23 10.69
C SER A 101 -3.54 -1.23 10.65
N PHE A 102 -4.72 -0.82 11.04
CA PHE A 102 -6.00 -1.51 10.93
C PHE A 102 -6.12 -2.80 11.75
N SER A 103 -7.35 -3.18 12.07
CA SER A 103 -7.71 -4.35 12.86
C SER A 103 -7.03 -4.46 14.24
N ASP A 104 -6.81 -3.34 14.90
CA ASP A 104 -6.08 -3.19 16.17
C ASP A 104 -6.99 -3.00 17.41
N LEU A 105 -8.30 -2.85 17.21
CA LEU A 105 -9.24 -2.64 18.29
C LEU A 105 -9.74 -3.97 18.85
N LYS A 106 -9.74 -4.08 20.18
CA LYS A 106 -10.14 -5.27 20.90
C LYS A 106 -11.63 -5.57 20.80
N GLY A 107 -11.98 -6.86 20.65
CA GLY A 107 -13.35 -7.36 20.69
C GLY A 107 -14.09 -7.06 19.39
N PHE A 108 -15.40 -6.83 19.46
CA PHE A 108 -16.21 -6.45 18.31
C PHE A 108 -16.00 -4.97 17.98
N SER A 109 -15.54 -4.69 16.79
CA SER A 109 -15.11 -3.36 16.37
C SER A 109 -15.60 -3.03 14.97
N LEU A 110 -15.80 -1.73 14.75
CA LEU A 110 -16.05 -1.21 13.41
C LEU A 110 -14.70 -1.09 12.66
N GLY A 111 -14.71 -1.42 11.38
CA GLY A 111 -13.64 -1.06 10.45
C GLY A 111 -13.90 0.33 9.87
N MET A 112 -14.43 0.39 8.65
CA MET A 112 -14.83 1.64 8.01
C MET A 112 -16.09 1.49 7.17
N ILE A 113 -16.72 2.62 6.88
CA ILE A 113 -17.62 2.82 5.75
C ILE A 113 -16.81 3.57 4.69
N ASN A 114 -16.76 3.03 3.48
CA ASN A 114 -16.11 3.65 2.35
C ASN A 114 -17.15 3.91 1.27
N LEU A 115 -17.20 5.15 0.77
CA LEU A 115 -18.12 5.56 -0.29
C LEU A 115 -17.32 6.24 -1.40
N ILE A 116 -17.38 5.70 -2.60
CA ILE A 116 -16.62 6.17 -3.75
C ILE A 116 -17.60 6.61 -4.84
N ALA A 117 -17.51 7.87 -5.23
CA ALA A 117 -18.20 8.45 -6.36
C ALA A 117 -17.18 8.81 -7.44
N SER A 118 -17.40 8.37 -8.66
CA SER A 118 -16.57 8.76 -9.79
C SER A 118 -17.41 9.16 -11.00
N TYR A 119 -16.89 10.10 -11.77
CA TYR A 119 -17.45 10.51 -13.04
C TYR A 119 -16.35 10.49 -14.10
N SER A 120 -16.63 9.84 -15.21
CA SER A 120 -15.76 9.82 -16.38
C SER A 120 -16.54 10.36 -17.57
N GLY A 121 -16.19 11.56 -18.01
CA GLY A 121 -16.60 12.10 -19.29
C GLY A 121 -15.59 11.74 -20.39
N GLU A 122 -15.81 12.21 -21.60
CA GLU A 122 -14.93 11.96 -22.77
C GLU A 122 -13.45 12.26 -22.47
N LYS A 123 -13.15 13.43 -21.91
CA LYS A 123 -11.77 13.87 -21.62
C LYS A 123 -11.48 14.19 -20.17
N ALA A 124 -12.50 14.44 -19.36
CA ALA A 124 -12.32 14.87 -17.99
C ALA A 124 -13.25 14.13 -17.05
N GLY A 125 -12.81 13.99 -15.80
CA GLY A 125 -13.60 13.39 -14.75
C GLY A 125 -13.06 13.69 -13.37
N PHE A 126 -13.64 13.04 -12.37
CA PHE A 126 -13.20 13.15 -10.98
C PHE A 126 -13.40 11.83 -10.22
N VAL A 127 -12.71 11.72 -9.11
CA VAL A 127 -12.94 10.69 -8.09
C VAL A 127 -13.07 11.38 -6.74
N GLY A 128 -14.14 11.05 -6.01
CA GLY A 128 -14.34 11.40 -4.61
C GLY A 128 -14.50 10.13 -3.80
N ASP A 129 -13.63 9.90 -2.83
CA ASP A 129 -13.61 8.71 -1.99
C ASP A 129 -13.63 9.14 -0.52
N LEU A 130 -14.71 8.79 0.18
CA LEU A 130 -14.95 9.14 1.56
C LEU A 130 -14.86 7.91 2.47
N VAL A 131 -14.19 8.07 3.61
CA VAL A 131 -14.00 7.02 4.62
C VAL A 131 -14.38 7.51 6.00
N VAL A 132 -15.12 6.72 6.76
CA VAL A 132 -15.48 6.99 8.14
C VAL A 132 -15.35 5.73 8.98
N GLY A 133 -15.13 5.90 10.28
CA GLY A 133 -14.88 4.81 11.21
C GLY A 133 -13.40 4.70 11.60
N PRO A 134 -13.03 3.78 12.52
CA PRO A 134 -11.67 3.66 13.03
C PRO A 134 -10.62 3.43 11.92
N ARG A 135 -10.86 2.49 11.02
CA ARG A 135 -9.99 2.21 9.86
C ARG A 135 -9.92 3.42 8.92
N GLY A 136 -11.07 4.07 8.63
CA GLY A 136 -11.12 5.29 7.83
C GLY A 136 -10.30 6.42 8.43
N LYS A 137 -10.42 6.66 9.75
CA LYS A 137 -9.61 7.64 10.45
C LYS A 137 -8.11 7.31 10.39
N ALA A 138 -7.75 6.04 10.54
CA ALA A 138 -6.36 5.61 10.40
C ALA A 138 -5.83 5.76 8.97
N ALA A 139 -6.69 5.65 7.95
CA ALA A 139 -6.31 5.81 6.55
C ALA A 139 -5.97 7.27 6.17
N VAL A 140 -6.54 8.25 6.86
CA VAL A 140 -6.36 9.69 6.60
C VAL A 140 -5.65 10.40 7.77
N PHE A 141 -4.72 9.72 8.41
CA PHE A 141 -4.01 10.21 9.62
C PHE A 141 -3.22 11.51 9.37
N GLY A 142 -2.74 11.75 8.15
CA GLY A 142 -2.00 12.95 7.74
C GLY A 142 -2.88 14.19 7.51
N SER A 143 -4.18 14.14 7.86
CA SER A 143 -5.05 15.30 7.81
C SER A 143 -4.65 16.32 8.88
N ALA A 144 -4.42 17.56 8.46
CA ALA A 144 -4.04 18.66 9.35
C ALA A 144 -5.12 18.97 10.40
N SER A 145 -6.40 18.80 10.05
CA SER A 145 -7.52 19.00 10.98
C SER A 145 -7.71 17.78 11.92
N GLY A 146 -7.14 16.62 11.59
CA GLY A 146 -7.38 15.35 12.27
C GLY A 146 -8.82 14.84 12.16
N GLN A 147 -9.64 15.46 11.31
CA GLN A 147 -11.06 15.17 11.12
C GLN A 147 -11.47 14.92 9.68
N SER A 148 -10.51 14.87 8.75
CA SER A 148 -10.81 14.57 7.36
C SER A 148 -11.43 13.17 7.24
N ILE A 149 -12.37 13.07 6.34
CA ILE A 149 -12.98 11.82 5.88
C ILE A 149 -12.65 11.55 4.41
N ILE A 150 -11.81 12.40 3.82
CA ILE A 150 -11.46 12.35 2.40
C ILE A 150 -10.26 11.43 2.24
N ASN A 151 -10.49 10.25 1.65
CA ASN A 151 -9.43 9.32 1.26
C ASN A 151 -8.84 9.69 -0.10
N GLN A 152 -9.71 10.05 -1.07
CA GLN A 152 -9.29 10.57 -2.36
C GLN A 152 -10.23 11.70 -2.81
N ALA A 153 -9.65 12.74 -3.39
CA ALA A 153 -10.39 13.82 -4.05
C ALA A 153 -9.50 14.39 -5.15
N TYR A 154 -9.68 13.94 -6.38
CA TYR A 154 -8.90 14.43 -7.52
C TYR A 154 -9.74 14.54 -8.77
N ALA A 155 -9.38 15.49 -9.62
CA ALA A 155 -9.84 15.59 -10.98
C ALA A 155 -8.79 15.04 -11.94
N PHE A 156 -9.23 14.53 -13.07
CA PHE A 156 -8.33 14.06 -14.12
C PHE A 156 -8.72 14.61 -15.49
N TYR A 157 -7.71 14.67 -16.38
CA TYR A 157 -7.89 15.07 -17.77
C TYR A 157 -7.10 14.12 -18.69
N LYS A 158 -7.78 13.48 -19.64
CA LYS A 158 -7.21 12.60 -20.64
C LYS A 158 -6.70 13.46 -21.81
N PHE A 159 -5.39 13.65 -21.92
CA PHE A 159 -4.80 14.28 -23.11
C PHE A 159 -4.94 13.39 -24.35
N SER A 160 -4.90 12.09 -24.13
CA SER A 160 -5.12 11.03 -25.11
C SER A 160 -5.47 9.73 -24.37
N ASP A 161 -5.79 8.67 -25.09
CA ASP A 161 -6.00 7.32 -24.52
C ASP A 161 -4.75 6.77 -23.78
N LYS A 162 -3.60 7.39 -24.00
CA LYS A 162 -2.31 6.96 -23.44
C LYS A 162 -1.77 7.88 -22.36
N VAL A 163 -2.33 9.08 -22.18
CA VAL A 163 -1.79 10.06 -21.24
C VAL A 163 -2.92 10.72 -20.47
N THR A 164 -2.93 10.52 -19.15
CA THR A 164 -3.88 11.12 -18.22
C THR A 164 -3.15 11.97 -17.18
N PHE A 165 -3.62 13.19 -16.99
CA PHE A 165 -3.20 14.10 -15.92
C PHE A 165 -4.18 14.00 -14.75
N ASN A 166 -3.67 13.92 -13.54
CA ASN A 166 -4.45 13.89 -12.30
C ASN A 166 -3.99 15.02 -11.39
N LEU A 167 -4.92 15.68 -10.71
CA LEU A 167 -4.63 16.75 -9.76
C LEU A 167 -5.53 16.64 -8.54
N GLY A 168 -4.94 16.54 -7.34
CA GLY A 168 -5.62 16.45 -6.07
C GLY A 168 -5.03 15.38 -5.16
N GLN A 169 -5.82 14.85 -4.24
CA GLN A 169 -5.46 13.80 -3.30
C GLN A 169 -5.81 12.42 -3.90
N PHE A 170 -4.86 11.53 -3.95
CA PHE A 170 -5.02 10.16 -4.44
C PHE A 170 -4.25 9.16 -3.55
N ASN A 171 -4.73 7.92 -3.49
CA ASN A 171 -4.03 6.84 -2.79
C ASN A 171 -2.65 6.61 -3.41
N THR A 172 -1.73 6.14 -2.57
CA THR A 172 -0.37 5.86 -3.01
C THR A 172 -0.32 4.85 -4.16
N PHE A 173 0.69 4.98 -5.00
CA PHE A 173 1.07 3.98 -6.01
C PHE A 173 2.24 3.09 -5.53
N VAL A 174 2.65 3.22 -4.27
CA VAL A 174 3.70 2.44 -3.62
C VAL A 174 3.07 1.32 -2.80
N GLY A 175 3.62 0.11 -2.89
CA GLY A 175 3.19 -1.03 -2.09
C GLY A 175 2.16 -1.93 -2.77
N TYR A 176 1.89 -3.06 -2.13
CA TYR A 176 1.02 -4.13 -2.61
C TYR A 176 -0.39 -4.08 -2.01
N GLU A 177 -0.46 -3.86 -0.70
CA GLU A 177 -1.75 -3.75 0.01
C GLU A 177 -2.35 -2.35 -0.14
N VAL A 178 -3.65 -2.24 0.09
CA VAL A 178 -4.42 -1.00 -0.04
C VAL A 178 -5.25 -0.73 1.21
N ILE A 179 -5.76 0.50 1.33
CA ILE A 179 -6.59 0.94 2.46
C ILE A 179 -7.90 0.15 2.53
N SER A 180 -8.57 -0.07 1.40
CA SER A 180 -9.86 -0.76 1.35
C SER A 180 -9.71 -2.27 1.59
N PRO A 181 -10.42 -2.86 2.58
CA PRO A 181 -10.36 -4.29 2.85
C PRO A 181 -10.99 -5.13 1.73
N VAL A 182 -11.76 -4.53 0.82
CA VAL A 182 -12.35 -5.21 -0.33
C VAL A 182 -11.30 -5.74 -1.29
N ASN A 183 -10.18 -5.01 -1.42
CA ASN A 183 -9.11 -5.30 -2.38
C ASN A 183 -7.91 -6.04 -1.76
N ASN A 184 -7.88 -6.17 -0.42
CA ASN A 184 -6.89 -6.98 0.28
C ASN A 184 -7.41 -8.40 0.48
N PHE A 185 -6.55 -9.40 0.34
CA PHE A 185 -6.91 -10.78 0.67
C PHE A 185 -6.87 -11.02 2.18
N ASN A 186 -5.84 -10.52 2.86
CA ASN A 186 -5.72 -10.52 4.30
C ASN A 186 -6.44 -9.29 4.86
N TYR A 187 -7.15 -9.45 5.99
CA TYR A 187 -7.88 -8.33 6.60
C TYR A 187 -6.96 -7.39 7.37
N SER A 188 -6.02 -7.94 8.14
CA SER A 188 -4.92 -7.15 8.73
C SER A 188 -3.86 -6.83 7.68
N THR A 189 -3.12 -5.74 7.91
CA THR A 189 -2.09 -5.26 6.97
C THR A 189 -0.68 -5.64 7.41
N SER A 190 0.24 -5.69 6.45
CA SER A 190 1.67 -5.91 6.65
C SER A 190 2.35 -4.72 7.33
N TYR A 191 3.56 -4.90 7.82
CA TYR A 191 4.43 -3.79 8.26
C TYR A 191 4.81 -2.90 7.07
N LEU A 192 5.09 -3.50 5.90
CA LEU A 192 5.39 -2.76 4.67
C LEU A 192 4.28 -1.79 4.28
N PHE A 193 3.01 -2.20 4.35
CA PHE A 193 1.88 -1.31 4.10
C PHE A 193 1.77 -0.24 5.18
N SER A 194 1.83 -0.64 6.46
CA SER A 194 1.54 0.22 7.60
C SER A 194 2.54 1.37 7.77
N TRP A 195 3.75 1.21 7.26
CA TRP A 195 4.85 2.17 7.40
C TRP A 195 5.34 2.71 6.04
N GLY A 196 4.68 2.33 4.96
CA GLY A 196 4.75 3.00 3.67
C GLY A 196 3.78 4.19 3.59
N PRO A 197 3.81 4.97 2.51
CA PRO A 197 2.87 6.06 2.29
C PRO A 197 1.45 5.53 2.04
N PHE A 198 0.44 6.26 2.52
CA PHE A 198 -0.97 5.96 2.29
C PHE A 198 -1.57 6.82 1.18
N ASN A 199 -1.27 8.13 1.24
CA ASN A 199 -1.88 9.12 0.37
C ASN A 199 -0.86 10.12 -0.15
N HIS A 200 -1.16 10.67 -1.31
CA HIS A 200 -0.41 11.76 -1.90
C HIS A 200 -1.35 12.85 -2.37
N THR A 201 -0.95 14.11 -2.18
CA THR A 201 -1.65 15.26 -2.78
C THR A 201 -0.69 15.99 -3.70
N GLY A 202 -1.09 16.15 -4.96
CA GLY A 202 -0.21 16.74 -5.96
C GLY A 202 -0.72 16.57 -7.39
N ALA A 203 0.19 16.69 -8.33
CA ALA A 203 -0.04 16.49 -9.75
C ALA A 203 0.66 15.20 -10.22
N ARG A 204 -0.04 14.40 -11.02
CA ARG A 204 0.47 13.13 -11.55
C ARG A 204 0.11 12.96 -13.03
N LEU A 205 1.07 12.49 -13.81
CA LEU A 205 0.88 12.02 -15.19
C LEU A 205 0.95 10.50 -15.22
N ASP A 206 -0.07 9.88 -15.75
CA ASP A 206 -0.16 8.45 -15.99
C ASP A 206 -0.02 8.16 -17.47
N PHE A 207 0.83 7.21 -17.81
CA PHE A 207 1.12 6.78 -19.19
C PHE A 207 0.76 5.31 -19.37
N ALA A 208 0.03 5.00 -20.42
CA ALA A 208 -0.29 3.63 -20.84
C ALA A 208 0.23 3.40 -22.26
N PHE A 209 0.91 2.28 -22.50
CA PHE A 209 1.49 1.95 -23.80
C PHE A 209 0.86 0.65 -24.34
N ASP A 210 0.77 0.54 -25.67
CA ASP A 210 0.10 -0.59 -26.34
C ASP A 210 0.70 -1.97 -26.02
N ASN A 211 1.94 -2.02 -25.55
CA ASN A 211 2.63 -3.26 -25.17
C ASN A 211 2.41 -3.69 -23.70
N GLY A 212 1.46 -3.07 -23.01
CA GLY A 212 1.16 -3.31 -21.59
C GLY A 212 2.15 -2.62 -20.63
N MET A 213 3.10 -1.82 -21.12
CA MET A 213 3.91 -0.97 -20.26
C MET A 213 3.06 0.17 -19.70
N VAL A 214 3.31 0.54 -18.47
CA VAL A 214 2.72 1.69 -17.77
C VAL A 214 3.82 2.50 -17.10
N ALA A 215 3.61 3.82 -16.98
CA ALA A 215 4.49 4.67 -16.20
C ALA A 215 3.69 5.77 -15.50
N LYS A 216 4.22 6.27 -14.38
CA LYS A 216 3.69 7.44 -13.68
C LYS A 216 4.84 8.39 -13.34
N LEU A 217 4.56 9.69 -13.41
CA LEU A 217 5.43 10.74 -12.88
C LEU A 217 4.59 11.68 -12.02
N ALA A 218 5.07 12.03 -10.85
CA ALA A 218 4.34 12.87 -9.91
C ALA A 218 5.25 13.91 -9.23
N ILE A 219 4.64 15.07 -8.96
CA ILE A 219 5.13 16.05 -8.00
C ILE A 219 4.05 16.24 -6.95
N MET A 220 4.42 16.07 -5.69
CA MET A 220 3.46 15.91 -4.60
C MET A 220 3.94 16.68 -3.38
N ASN A 221 3.03 16.97 -2.46
CA ASN A 221 3.39 17.38 -1.10
C ASN A 221 4.26 16.28 -0.44
N PRO A 222 4.95 16.57 0.65
CA PRO A 222 5.53 15.52 1.48
C PRO A 222 4.50 14.42 1.77
N THR A 223 4.98 13.20 1.90
CA THR A 223 4.16 11.99 2.00
C THR A 223 3.13 12.11 3.11
N ASP A 224 1.89 11.75 2.81
CA ASP A 224 0.73 11.79 3.70
C ASP A 224 0.30 13.19 4.19
N LEU A 225 0.88 14.28 3.71
CA LEU A 225 0.35 15.64 3.89
C LEU A 225 -0.76 15.91 2.86
N VAL A 226 -2.01 15.66 3.27
CA VAL A 226 -3.13 15.51 2.32
C VAL A 226 -3.89 16.80 2.03
N GLU A 227 -4.08 17.71 3.00
CA GLU A 227 -4.95 18.90 2.82
C GLU A 227 -4.20 20.09 2.23
N PHE A 228 -2.97 20.32 2.66
CA PHE A 228 -2.09 21.39 2.18
C PHE A 228 -0.63 21.08 2.52
N ASN A 229 0.30 21.87 1.96
CA ASN A 229 1.73 21.74 2.22
C ASN A 229 2.19 22.84 3.22
N PRO A 230 2.42 22.51 4.49
CA PRO A 230 2.85 23.48 5.48
C PRO A 230 4.37 23.73 5.49
N VAL A 231 5.16 22.93 4.75
CA VAL A 231 6.63 22.90 4.83
C VAL A 231 7.34 23.38 3.57
N ASP A 232 6.56 23.77 2.53
CA ASP A 232 7.05 24.33 1.26
C ASP A 232 8.04 23.46 0.46
N THR A 233 8.18 22.17 0.81
CA THR A 233 8.99 21.21 0.06
C THR A 233 8.12 20.27 -0.73
N TYR A 234 8.69 19.57 -1.70
CA TYR A 234 7.94 18.69 -2.58
C TYR A 234 8.61 17.32 -2.71
N THR A 235 7.77 16.32 -2.93
CA THR A 235 8.18 14.94 -3.16
C THR A 235 7.98 14.59 -4.64
N LEU A 236 9.00 14.00 -5.24
CA LEU A 236 8.93 13.45 -6.58
C LEU A 236 8.54 11.97 -6.49
N GLY A 237 7.65 11.54 -7.37
CA GLY A 237 7.22 10.16 -7.50
C GLY A 237 7.41 9.65 -8.92
N ALA A 238 7.79 8.38 -9.04
CA ALA A 238 7.86 7.71 -10.32
C ALA A 238 7.45 6.24 -10.20
N GLN A 239 6.80 5.72 -11.22
CA GLN A 239 6.48 4.30 -11.35
C GLN A 239 6.77 3.87 -12.78
N ILE A 240 7.31 2.68 -12.95
CA ILE A 240 7.34 1.96 -14.22
C ILE A 240 6.83 0.55 -13.98
N GLY A 241 5.98 0.06 -14.86
CA GLY A 241 5.40 -1.27 -14.73
C GLY A 241 5.05 -1.90 -16.06
N ARG A 242 4.63 -3.14 -15.95
CA ARG A 242 4.07 -3.89 -17.07
C ARG A 242 2.91 -4.74 -16.61
N THR A 243 1.82 -4.67 -17.32
CA THR A 243 0.60 -5.46 -17.10
C THR A 243 0.39 -6.48 -18.20
N SER A 244 -0.29 -7.55 -17.88
CA SER A 244 -0.71 -8.61 -18.79
C SER A 244 -1.99 -9.28 -18.25
N ASP A 245 -2.60 -10.16 -19.03
CA ASP A 245 -3.76 -10.95 -18.57
C ASP A 245 -3.46 -11.83 -17.36
N ALA A 246 -2.21 -12.22 -17.14
CA ALA A 246 -1.81 -13.03 -16.00
C ALA A 246 -1.56 -12.21 -14.73
N GLY A 247 -1.29 -10.91 -14.86
CA GLY A 247 -0.94 -10.04 -13.74
C GLY A 247 0.01 -8.93 -14.15
N GLY A 248 0.76 -8.38 -13.20
CA GLY A 248 1.67 -7.29 -13.47
C GLY A 248 2.83 -7.17 -12.49
N ILE A 249 3.76 -6.29 -12.85
CA ILE A 249 4.94 -5.91 -12.07
C ILE A 249 5.12 -4.40 -12.13
N TRP A 250 5.45 -3.78 -10.99
CA TRP A 250 5.66 -2.34 -10.88
C TRP A 250 6.88 -2.06 -9.98
N LEU A 251 7.69 -1.13 -10.43
CA LEU A 251 8.79 -0.57 -9.67
C LEU A 251 8.47 0.90 -9.39
N ASN A 252 8.47 1.26 -8.13
CA ASN A 252 8.06 2.56 -7.62
C ASN A 252 9.24 3.28 -6.98
N PHE A 253 9.26 4.61 -7.09
CA PHE A 253 10.25 5.49 -6.47
C PHE A 253 9.55 6.71 -5.89
N VAL A 254 10.02 7.10 -4.70
CA VAL A 254 9.63 8.34 -4.02
C VAL A 254 10.91 9.01 -3.51
N TYR A 255 11.06 10.31 -3.74
CA TYR A 255 12.21 11.08 -3.31
C TYR A 255 11.81 12.51 -2.96
N GLY A 256 12.20 13.00 -1.80
CA GLY A 256 11.99 14.40 -1.44
C GLY A 256 12.20 14.66 0.05
N ASP A 257 12.32 15.93 0.35
CA ASP A 257 12.33 16.45 1.70
C ASP A 257 10.91 16.33 2.30
N GLN A 258 10.82 15.82 3.52
CA GLN A 258 9.54 15.56 4.18
C GLN A 258 9.19 16.56 5.28
N ASP A 259 10.14 17.33 5.77
CA ASP A 259 9.99 18.20 6.94
C ASP A 259 10.33 19.69 6.69
N GLY A 260 10.81 20.03 5.51
CA GLY A 260 11.12 21.41 5.13
C GLY A 260 12.44 21.93 5.62
N THR A 261 13.31 21.08 6.16
CA THR A 261 14.57 21.51 6.84
C THR A 261 15.83 21.27 6.00
N LEU A 262 15.67 20.80 4.77
CA LEU A 262 16.78 20.58 3.83
C LEU A 262 17.44 21.89 3.37
N GLY A 263 17.99 22.67 4.25
CA GLY A 263 18.76 23.82 3.85
C GLY A 263 18.70 25.04 4.74
N ASP A 264 17.75 25.11 5.65
CA ASP A 264 17.64 26.23 6.57
C ASP A 264 17.56 25.74 8.01
N ALA A 265 18.66 25.80 8.71
CA ALA A 265 18.68 25.62 10.16
C ALA A 265 17.82 26.72 10.80
N ALA A 266 16.64 26.40 11.28
CA ALA A 266 15.66 27.36 11.79
C ALA A 266 15.78 27.64 13.29
N GLY A 267 16.85 27.24 13.96
CA GLY A 267 16.93 27.44 15.40
C GLY A 267 18.27 27.10 16.05
N PRO A 268 18.38 27.29 17.37
CA PRO A 268 19.66 27.13 18.08
C PRO A 268 20.16 25.68 18.17
N LEU A 269 19.40 24.73 17.74
CA LEU A 269 19.77 23.31 17.55
C LEU A 269 18.79 22.74 16.51
N ASP A 270 19.16 22.82 15.27
CA ASP A 270 18.34 22.21 14.21
C ASP A 270 18.94 20.87 13.81
N THR A 271 18.16 19.81 14.01
CA THR A 271 18.38 18.48 13.46
C THR A 271 17.60 18.40 12.15
N SER A 272 18.19 18.81 11.05
CA SER A 272 17.58 18.60 9.77
C SER A 272 17.61 17.10 9.43
N ALA A 273 16.45 16.48 9.24
CA ALA A 273 16.36 15.20 8.55
C ALA A 273 16.66 15.44 7.07
N GLY A 274 17.52 14.63 6.48
CA GLY A 274 17.77 14.71 5.05
C GLY A 274 16.58 14.16 4.23
N ALA A 275 16.73 14.18 2.89
CA ALA A 275 15.70 13.69 2.00
C ALA A 275 15.37 12.21 2.25
N LEU A 276 14.08 11.89 2.20
CA LEU A 276 13.58 10.52 2.10
C LEU A 276 13.81 9.99 0.69
N PHE A 277 14.31 8.77 0.60
CA PHE A 277 14.31 7.96 -0.62
C PHE A 277 13.60 6.63 -0.34
N GLN A 278 12.60 6.31 -1.16
CA GLN A 278 11.93 5.00 -1.11
C GLN A 278 11.95 4.35 -2.49
N THR A 279 12.24 3.06 -2.52
CA THR A 279 12.03 2.20 -3.69
C THR A 279 11.19 1.01 -3.29
N ASP A 280 10.27 0.62 -4.18
CA ASP A 280 9.31 -0.43 -3.92
C ASP A 280 9.10 -1.27 -5.18
N LEU A 281 9.15 -2.58 -5.05
CA LEU A 281 8.83 -3.54 -6.09
C LEU A 281 7.57 -4.31 -5.70
N THR A 282 6.56 -4.20 -6.53
CA THR A 282 5.29 -4.90 -6.36
C THR A 282 5.03 -5.77 -7.57
N LEU A 283 4.60 -7.00 -7.35
CA LEU A 283 4.10 -7.85 -8.42
C LEU A 283 2.96 -8.75 -7.94
N GLY A 284 2.15 -9.21 -8.91
CA GLY A 284 1.10 -10.17 -8.66
C GLY A 284 0.71 -10.90 -9.93
N PHE A 285 0.69 -12.25 -9.89
CA PHE A 285 0.41 -13.07 -11.04
C PHE A 285 -0.50 -14.25 -10.71
N ASN A 286 -1.50 -14.49 -11.55
CA ASN A 286 -2.23 -15.76 -11.59
C ASN A 286 -1.35 -16.80 -12.30
N LEU A 287 -0.71 -17.67 -11.52
CA LEU A 287 0.16 -18.74 -12.02
C LEU A 287 -0.65 -19.91 -12.54
N SER A 288 -1.91 -20.03 -12.12
CA SER A 288 -2.92 -20.92 -12.66
C SER A 288 -4.33 -20.38 -12.34
N GLU A 289 -5.39 -21.03 -12.81
CA GLU A 289 -6.79 -20.67 -12.49
C GLU A 289 -7.07 -20.66 -10.97
N LYS A 290 -6.30 -21.42 -10.19
CA LYS A 290 -6.52 -21.58 -8.75
C LYS A 290 -5.42 -20.96 -7.90
N PHE A 291 -4.26 -20.70 -8.47
CA PHE A 291 -3.12 -20.25 -7.70
C PHE A 291 -2.62 -18.89 -8.16
N TYR A 292 -2.65 -17.95 -7.23
CA TYR A 292 -2.09 -16.60 -7.38
C TYR A 292 -0.90 -16.41 -6.45
N LEU A 293 0.10 -15.67 -6.90
CA LEU A 293 1.26 -15.26 -6.10
C LEU A 293 1.44 -13.75 -6.21
N GLY A 294 1.35 -13.07 -5.07
CA GLY A 294 1.74 -11.68 -4.89
C GLY A 294 3.10 -11.57 -4.19
N PHE A 295 3.74 -10.43 -4.39
CA PHE A 295 5.03 -10.10 -3.78
C PHE A 295 5.15 -8.60 -3.62
N ASN A 296 5.76 -8.19 -2.51
CA ASN A 296 6.16 -6.80 -2.27
C ASN A 296 7.56 -6.78 -1.65
N SER A 297 8.39 -5.85 -2.07
CA SER A 297 9.65 -5.52 -1.41
C SER A 297 9.84 -4.01 -1.44
N SER A 298 10.04 -3.42 -0.28
CA SER A 298 10.23 -1.99 -0.13
C SER A 298 11.44 -1.67 0.73
N MET A 299 12.11 -0.59 0.41
CA MET A 299 13.16 0.01 1.22
C MET A 299 12.93 1.51 1.26
N GLN A 300 12.92 2.07 2.47
CA GLN A 300 12.89 3.50 2.70
C GLN A 300 14.14 3.91 3.49
N SER A 301 14.73 5.02 3.14
CA SER A 301 15.88 5.59 3.82
C SER A 301 15.71 7.09 3.94
N VAL A 302 16.02 7.63 5.12
CA VAL A 302 16.09 9.06 5.37
C VAL A 302 17.54 9.40 5.71
N ALA A 303 18.13 10.32 4.96
CA ALA A 303 19.47 10.79 5.24
C ALA A 303 19.48 11.55 6.59
N THR A 304 20.52 11.37 7.37
CA THR A 304 20.68 12.11 8.62
C THR A 304 21.19 13.51 8.31
N GLY A 305 20.49 14.53 8.80
CA GLY A 305 20.88 15.92 8.67
C GLY A 305 22.04 16.31 9.58
N GLU A 306 22.51 17.53 9.43
CA GLU A 306 23.53 18.14 10.31
C GLU A 306 22.86 18.93 11.43
N GLU A 307 23.40 18.86 12.63
CA GLU A 307 23.01 19.76 13.72
C GLU A 307 23.91 21.04 13.64
N VAL A 308 23.28 22.20 13.60
CA VAL A 308 23.97 23.48 13.56
C VAL A 308 23.64 24.34 14.80
N ASP A 309 24.58 25.19 15.23
CA ASP A 309 24.34 26.14 16.30
C ASP A 309 23.70 27.45 15.78
N VAL A 310 23.43 28.38 16.68
CA VAL A 310 22.85 29.70 16.37
C VAL A 310 23.70 30.58 15.43
N ASN A 311 24.91 30.17 15.09
CA ASN A 311 25.82 30.85 14.20
C ASN A 311 26.12 30.05 12.93
N ASP A 312 25.27 29.08 12.61
CA ASP A 312 25.38 28.15 11.47
C ASP A 312 26.67 27.28 11.50
N ASN A 313 27.27 27.05 12.66
CA ASN A 313 28.39 26.12 12.76
C ASN A 313 27.83 24.71 12.94
N VAL A 314 28.32 23.76 12.15
CA VAL A 314 28.02 22.35 12.33
C VAL A 314 28.56 21.85 13.66
N VAL A 315 27.68 21.56 14.61
CA VAL A 315 28.02 21.03 15.94
C VAL A 315 27.99 19.51 15.96
N LYS A 316 27.24 18.90 15.00
CA LYS A 316 27.24 17.47 14.76
C LYS A 316 27.08 17.23 13.27
N SER A 317 27.98 16.45 12.68
CA SER A 317 27.83 15.99 11.31
C SER A 317 26.73 14.93 11.23
N GLY A 318 26.06 14.86 10.07
CA GLY A 318 25.13 13.79 9.77
C GLY A 318 25.76 12.40 9.97
N GLY A 319 24.96 11.46 10.46
CA GLY A 319 25.36 10.08 10.72
C GLY A 319 24.99 9.14 9.57
N ASP A 320 24.98 7.84 9.86
CA ASP A 320 24.44 6.85 8.93
C ASP A 320 22.93 7.06 8.74
N PRO A 321 22.41 6.91 7.51
CA PRO A 321 20.98 7.07 7.25
C PRO A 321 20.15 6.13 8.10
N THR A 322 19.00 6.60 8.57
CA THR A 322 17.98 5.73 9.14
C THR A 322 17.21 5.03 8.03
N SER A 323 16.76 3.81 8.25
CA SER A 323 16.03 3.10 7.20
C SER A 323 15.13 1.96 7.73
N PHE A 324 14.15 1.58 6.91
CA PHE A 324 13.56 0.25 6.97
C PHE A 324 13.71 -0.48 5.64
N MET A 325 13.62 -1.79 5.68
CA MET A 325 13.42 -2.63 4.51
C MET A 325 12.52 -3.81 4.85
N GLY A 326 11.77 -4.29 3.87
CA GLY A 326 10.94 -5.46 4.04
C GLY A 326 10.69 -6.21 2.74
N VAL A 327 10.26 -7.46 2.91
CA VAL A 327 9.83 -8.34 1.83
C VAL A 327 8.61 -9.12 2.31
N ALA A 328 7.57 -9.16 1.48
CA ALA A 328 6.36 -9.93 1.75
C ALA A 328 5.93 -10.76 0.54
N ILE A 329 5.42 -11.96 0.80
CA ILE A 329 4.85 -12.86 -0.20
C ILE A 329 3.38 -13.16 0.14
N TYR A 330 2.55 -13.29 -0.90
CA TYR A 330 1.10 -13.45 -0.78
C TYR A 330 0.59 -14.59 -1.68
N PRO A 331 0.94 -15.86 -1.37
CA PRO A 331 0.35 -17.00 -2.07
C PRO A 331 -1.13 -17.15 -1.72
N ARG A 332 -1.98 -17.36 -2.73
CA ARG A 332 -3.42 -17.55 -2.58
C ARG A 332 -3.89 -18.75 -3.40
N LEU A 333 -4.72 -19.61 -2.79
CA LEU A 333 -5.29 -20.79 -3.40
C LEU A 333 -6.82 -20.70 -3.42
N THR A 334 -7.43 -20.67 -4.59
CA THR A 334 -8.86 -20.74 -4.80
C THR A 334 -9.33 -22.19 -4.73
N LEU A 335 -10.09 -22.54 -3.69
CA LEU A 335 -10.60 -23.89 -3.46
C LEU A 335 -11.95 -24.12 -4.16
N SER A 336 -12.77 -23.06 -4.22
CA SER A 336 -14.07 -23.05 -4.92
C SER A 336 -14.44 -21.61 -5.28
N GLU A 337 -15.55 -21.40 -5.97
CA GLU A 337 -16.09 -20.06 -6.26
C GLU A 337 -16.35 -19.22 -4.99
N LYS A 338 -16.61 -19.89 -3.86
CA LYS A 338 -16.94 -19.23 -2.60
C LYS A 338 -15.79 -19.21 -1.59
N LEU A 339 -14.76 -20.04 -1.76
CA LEU A 339 -13.71 -20.20 -0.74
C LEU A 339 -12.33 -20.13 -1.35
N ALA A 340 -11.52 -19.23 -0.82
CA ALA A 340 -10.09 -19.16 -1.09
C ALA A 340 -9.30 -19.11 0.23
N LEU A 341 -8.09 -19.65 0.23
CA LEU A 341 -7.11 -19.55 1.30
C LEU A 341 -5.94 -18.70 0.83
N GLY A 342 -5.37 -17.92 1.72
CA GLY A 342 -4.17 -17.14 1.45
C GLY A 342 -3.27 -17.06 2.67
N LEU A 343 -1.99 -16.95 2.40
CA LEU A 343 -0.96 -16.72 3.39
C LEU A 343 -0.27 -15.39 3.06
N ARG A 344 0.06 -14.61 4.07
CA ARG A 344 1.10 -13.59 4.00
C ARG A 344 2.27 -14.05 4.84
N GLY A 345 3.48 -13.98 4.29
CA GLY A 345 4.72 -14.12 5.03
C GLY A 345 5.55 -12.86 4.79
N GLU A 346 5.95 -12.18 5.86
CA GLU A 346 6.68 -10.93 5.79
C GLU A 346 7.94 -10.99 6.67
N TYR A 347 9.01 -10.37 6.17
CA TYR A 347 10.16 -9.95 6.95
C TYR A 347 10.29 -8.44 6.86
N PHE A 348 10.37 -7.77 8.01
CA PHE A 348 10.54 -6.33 8.10
C PHE A 348 11.69 -6.00 9.06
N SER A 349 12.54 -5.03 8.70
CA SER A 349 13.76 -4.70 9.44
C SER A 349 13.94 -3.18 9.50
N ILE A 350 14.32 -2.70 10.67
CA ILE A 350 14.59 -1.29 10.99
C ILE A 350 16.08 -1.16 11.26
N LYS A 351 16.67 -0.03 10.85
CA LYS A 351 18.05 0.35 11.07
C LYS A 351 18.15 1.76 11.61
N ASN A 352 19.08 1.94 12.56
CA ASN A 352 19.44 3.25 13.16
C ASN A 352 18.23 3.98 13.76
N GLY A 353 17.25 3.26 14.34
CA GLY A 353 16.11 3.89 15.00
C GLY A 353 15.10 4.57 14.07
N HIS A 354 15.03 4.18 12.79
CA HIS A 354 14.14 4.79 11.80
C HIS A 354 12.66 4.80 12.24
N LEU A 355 12.22 3.73 12.86
CA LEU A 355 10.86 3.56 13.39
C LEU A 355 10.93 2.92 14.79
N SER A 356 10.04 3.34 15.69
CA SER A 356 9.94 2.78 17.07
C SER A 356 8.70 1.90 17.22
N ILE A 357 8.47 0.97 16.28
CA ILE A 357 7.25 0.14 16.18
C ILE A 357 7.43 -1.27 16.71
N ILE A 358 8.67 -1.70 16.84
CA ILE A 358 9.11 -2.96 17.46
C ILE A 358 10.24 -2.64 18.43
N GLY A 359 10.62 -3.60 19.27
CA GLY A 359 11.82 -3.48 20.09
C GLY A 359 13.06 -3.34 19.23
N LEU A 360 13.97 -2.45 19.65
CA LEU A 360 15.24 -2.17 18.98
C LEU A 360 16.38 -2.46 19.94
N ASP A 361 17.53 -2.86 19.41
CA ASP A 361 18.77 -3.00 20.16
C ASP A 361 19.43 -1.61 20.47
N GLU A 362 20.61 -1.62 21.08
CA GLU A 362 21.37 -0.41 21.45
C GLU A 362 21.82 0.42 20.23
N ASN A 363 21.84 -0.17 19.04
CA ASN A 363 22.16 0.52 17.79
C ASN A 363 20.91 1.06 17.09
N GLY A 364 19.73 0.84 17.64
CA GLY A 364 18.47 1.19 17.00
C GLY A 364 18.05 0.20 15.89
N ASP A 365 18.57 -1.03 15.93
CA ASP A 365 18.29 -2.07 14.96
C ASP A 365 17.27 -3.07 15.50
N GLY A 366 16.35 -3.51 14.63
CA GLY A 366 15.38 -4.54 14.97
C GLY A 366 14.75 -5.16 13.74
N SER A 367 14.17 -6.33 13.91
CA SER A 367 13.41 -6.96 12.84
C SER A 367 12.24 -7.81 13.35
N VAL A 368 11.28 -8.06 12.47
CA VAL A 368 10.12 -8.91 12.74
C VAL A 368 9.87 -9.81 11.54
N VAL A 369 9.49 -11.06 11.85
CA VAL A 369 8.92 -12.01 10.89
C VAL A 369 7.44 -12.16 11.21
N GLU A 370 6.61 -12.08 10.20
CA GLU A 370 5.16 -12.16 10.31
C GLU A 370 4.61 -13.27 9.42
N PHE A 371 3.62 -14.01 9.92
CA PHE A 371 2.83 -14.96 9.16
C PHE A 371 1.35 -14.76 9.43
N THR A 372 0.57 -14.53 8.38
CA THR A 372 -0.89 -14.42 8.45
C THR A 372 -1.54 -15.45 7.53
N LEU A 373 -2.41 -16.28 8.08
CA LEU A 373 -3.27 -17.20 7.32
C LEU A 373 -4.71 -16.68 7.35
N SER A 374 -5.29 -16.46 6.19
CA SER A 374 -6.67 -16.00 6.02
C SER A 374 -7.46 -16.95 5.12
N ALA A 375 -8.76 -17.05 5.39
CA ALA A 375 -9.71 -17.70 4.51
C ALA A 375 -10.79 -16.68 4.11
N ASN A 376 -11.05 -16.54 2.81
CA ASN A 376 -12.10 -15.66 2.30
C ASN A 376 -13.29 -16.51 1.86
N TYR A 377 -14.40 -16.41 2.61
CA TYR A 377 -15.66 -17.07 2.29
C TYR A 377 -16.68 -16.06 1.78
N LYS A 378 -17.02 -16.16 0.50
CA LYS A 378 -17.97 -15.27 -0.20
C LYS A 378 -19.41 -15.77 -0.04
N ALA A 379 -20.28 -14.89 0.45
CA ALA A 379 -21.72 -15.07 0.56
C ALA A 379 -22.44 -13.92 -0.18
N GLY A 380 -22.44 -13.97 -1.51
CA GLY A 380 -22.86 -12.86 -2.36
C GLY A 380 -21.90 -11.65 -2.21
N PRO A 381 -22.42 -10.45 -1.92
CA PRO A 381 -21.59 -9.26 -1.73
C PRO A 381 -20.85 -9.23 -0.38
N LEU A 382 -21.18 -10.15 0.53
CA LEU A 382 -20.54 -10.27 1.84
C LEU A 382 -19.40 -11.28 1.80
N THR A 383 -18.23 -10.90 2.34
CA THR A 383 -17.09 -11.80 2.53
C THR A 383 -16.78 -11.93 4.01
N PHE A 384 -16.73 -13.14 4.54
CA PHE A 384 -16.21 -13.44 5.87
C PHE A 384 -14.73 -13.81 5.78
N ILE A 385 -13.92 -13.22 6.67
CA ILE A 385 -12.46 -13.41 6.67
C ILE A 385 -12.01 -13.81 8.08
N PRO A 386 -12.06 -15.11 8.47
CA PRO A 386 -11.29 -15.59 9.61
C PRO A 386 -9.79 -15.55 9.27
N GLU A 387 -9.01 -15.03 10.21
CA GLU A 387 -7.59 -14.79 10.05
C GLU A 387 -6.83 -15.08 11.35
N VAL A 388 -5.70 -15.76 11.24
CA VAL A 388 -4.74 -15.97 12.34
C VAL A 388 -3.40 -15.36 11.92
N ARG A 389 -2.80 -14.58 12.81
CA ARG A 389 -1.52 -13.91 12.58
C ARG A 389 -0.56 -14.20 13.73
N VAL A 390 0.72 -14.38 13.40
CA VAL A 390 1.83 -14.56 14.36
C VAL A 390 2.95 -13.61 13.95
N ASP A 391 3.45 -12.85 14.92
CA ASP A 391 4.58 -11.93 14.77
C ASP A 391 5.68 -12.35 15.75
N LYS A 392 6.91 -12.43 15.25
CA LYS A 392 8.11 -12.74 16.03
C LYS A 392 9.19 -11.70 15.74
N SER A 393 9.54 -10.89 16.75
CA SER A 393 10.59 -9.88 16.64
C SER A 393 11.92 -10.37 17.22
N THR A 394 13.01 -9.71 16.84
CA THR A 394 14.36 -9.96 17.40
C THR A 394 14.45 -9.50 18.82
N GLU A 395 13.88 -8.34 19.11
CA GLU A 395 13.82 -7.74 20.45
C GLU A 395 12.40 -7.80 21.02
N ASN A 396 12.29 -7.67 22.33
CA ASN A 396 10.98 -7.69 23.00
C ASN A 396 10.11 -6.52 22.53
N SER A 397 9.03 -6.84 21.82
CA SER A 397 8.12 -5.86 21.19
C SER A 397 6.71 -5.90 21.75
N PHE A 398 6.36 -6.95 22.49
CA PHE A 398 5.01 -7.23 22.95
C PHE A 398 5.01 -7.46 24.45
N TYR A 399 3.81 -7.48 25.09
CA TYR A 399 3.69 -7.60 26.53
C TYR A 399 2.66 -8.67 26.92
N LYS A 400 2.96 -9.38 28.01
CA LYS A 400 2.02 -10.20 28.75
C LYS A 400 1.91 -9.63 30.18
N GLY A 401 0.91 -8.79 30.41
CA GLY A 401 0.89 -7.94 31.59
C GLY A 401 2.09 -6.98 31.57
N THR A 402 3.01 -7.08 32.54
CA THR A 402 4.25 -6.30 32.59
C THR A 402 5.46 -7.03 32.00
N GLU A 403 5.32 -8.28 31.60
CA GLU A 403 6.42 -9.08 31.07
C GLU A 403 6.58 -8.85 29.59
N ALA A 404 7.75 -8.34 29.16
CA ALA A 404 8.09 -8.13 27.76
C ALA A 404 8.30 -9.47 27.01
N LYS A 405 7.81 -9.55 25.79
CA LYS A 405 7.84 -10.73 24.92
C LYS A 405 8.25 -10.34 23.50
N ASP A 406 8.82 -11.30 22.80
CA ASP A 406 9.26 -11.18 21.44
C ASP A 406 8.27 -11.79 20.42
N MET A 407 7.14 -12.31 20.90
CA MET A 407 6.14 -12.96 20.04
C MET A 407 4.72 -12.60 20.46
N MET A 408 3.88 -12.35 19.45
CA MET A 408 2.43 -12.17 19.59
C MET A 408 1.71 -13.06 18.57
N ALA A 409 0.52 -13.55 18.96
CA ALA A 409 -0.40 -14.22 18.05
C ALA A 409 -1.79 -13.64 18.21
N THR A 410 -2.49 -13.41 17.11
CA THR A 410 -3.81 -12.78 17.07
C THR A 410 -4.78 -13.58 16.21
N PHE A 411 -6.07 -13.35 16.46
CA PHE A 411 -7.17 -13.86 15.66
C PHE A 411 -8.11 -12.72 15.30
N ASN A 412 -8.47 -12.65 14.04
CA ASN A 412 -9.51 -11.78 13.49
C ASN A 412 -10.62 -12.62 12.87
N LEU A 413 -11.86 -12.13 12.99
CA LEU A 413 -12.97 -12.55 12.14
C LEU A 413 -13.61 -11.30 11.59
N ALA A 414 -13.35 -11.00 10.32
CA ALA A 414 -13.94 -9.85 9.65
C ALA A 414 -15.13 -10.22 8.78
N ALA A 415 -16.02 -9.25 8.61
CA ALA A 415 -17.12 -9.27 7.66
C ALA A 415 -17.05 -8.00 6.80
N VAL A 416 -16.83 -8.17 5.50
CA VAL A 416 -16.68 -7.10 4.52
C VAL A 416 -17.81 -7.19 3.52
N TYR A 417 -18.64 -6.15 3.44
CA TYR A 417 -19.72 -6.03 2.46
C TYR A 417 -19.34 -4.98 1.42
N LYS A 418 -19.47 -5.30 0.13
CA LYS A 418 -19.27 -4.36 -0.98
C LYS A 418 -20.56 -4.19 -1.80
N PHE A 419 -20.75 -3.01 -2.37
CA PHE A 419 -21.83 -2.66 -3.29
C PHE A 419 -21.36 -1.74 -4.40
#